data_96c686926e6671ea1c728eb0fad8354a
#
_entry.id   96c686926e6671ea1c728eb0fad8354a
#
_cell.length_a   1.000
_cell.length_b   1.000
_cell.length_c   1.000
_cell.angle_alpha   90.00
_cell.angle_beta   90.00
_cell.angle_gamma   90.00
#
_symmetry.space_group_name_H-M   'P 1'
#
loop_
_entity.id
_entity.type
_entity.pdbx_description
1 polymer ?
#
loop_
_entity_poly.entity_id
_entity_poly.type
_entity_poly.pdbx_seq_one_letter_code
_entity_poly.pdbx_strand_id
1 'polypeptide(L)'
;NNKLEAIWSVIPAVVLAGLILYGLFAWTNIMFVDEDEDTIVIELYAQQFNWKARYSGNDNVLGKANVRFIEGANAVGVDLADPYAQDDIVVTELHIPKGKKILFKMRSQDVLHSAYMPHFRAQMNCVPGMVTQFAFEPIYTTAEYRELPFMVEKVANINALRSKKSIDLVAKGETALDPYTFDYLLLCNKICGA
;
A
#
# COMPACT_ATOMS: atom_id res chain seq x y z
N ASN A 1 14.03 41.27 -31.53
CA ASN A 1 13.20 42.24 -30.81
C ASN A 1 13.20 41.84 -29.30
N ASN A 2 14.09 42.53 -28.55
CA ASN A 2 14.34 42.21 -27.14
C ASN A 2 13.06 42.17 -26.24
N LYS A 3 12.01 42.95 -26.61
CA LYS A 3 10.75 42.90 -25.86
C LYS A 3 9.98 41.60 -26.08
N LEU A 4 9.91 41.11 -27.31
CA LEU A 4 9.27 39.81 -27.58
C LEU A 4 10.06 38.66 -26.96
N GLU A 5 11.37 38.76 -27.02
CA GLU A 5 12.28 37.79 -26.41
C GLU A 5 12.13 37.73 -24.88
N ALA A 6 12.04 38.88 -24.24
CA ALA A 6 11.73 38.96 -22.80
C ALA A 6 10.36 38.39 -22.46
N ILE A 7 9.30 38.66 -23.22
CA ILE A 7 7.95 38.17 -22.97
C ILE A 7 7.89 36.64 -23.03
N TRP A 8 8.39 36.04 -24.10
CA TRP A 8 8.29 34.58 -24.24
C TRP A 8 9.28 33.80 -23.36
N SER A 9 10.30 34.46 -22.80
CA SER A 9 11.20 33.83 -21.82
C SER A 9 10.69 34.00 -20.40
N VAL A 10 10.28 35.22 -20.03
CA VAL A 10 9.88 35.53 -18.63
C VAL A 10 8.52 34.93 -18.29
N ILE A 11 7.53 35.01 -19.17
CA ILE A 11 6.18 34.50 -18.86
C ILE A 11 6.21 32.99 -18.62
N PRO A 12 6.78 32.14 -19.52
CA PRO A 12 6.89 30.71 -19.25
C PRO A 12 7.73 30.38 -17.99
N ALA A 13 8.79 31.14 -17.74
CA ALA A 13 9.64 30.93 -16.57
C ALA A 13 8.85 31.19 -15.26
N VAL A 14 8.04 32.25 -15.19
CA VAL A 14 7.20 32.57 -14.03
C VAL A 14 6.11 31.49 -13.82
N VAL A 15 5.45 31.09 -14.92
CA VAL A 15 4.44 30.01 -14.86
C VAL A 15 5.07 28.70 -14.38
N LEU A 16 6.23 28.34 -14.93
CA LEU A 16 6.95 27.12 -14.53
C LEU A 16 7.38 27.18 -13.06
N ALA A 17 7.89 28.30 -12.59
CA ALA A 17 8.24 28.49 -11.18
C ALA A 17 7.02 28.29 -10.27
N GLY A 18 5.88 28.88 -10.64
CA GLY A 18 4.61 28.68 -9.92
C GLY A 18 4.17 27.21 -9.88
N LEU A 19 4.26 26.51 -11.00
CA LEU A 19 3.94 25.07 -11.06
C LEU A 19 4.89 24.20 -10.23
N ILE A 20 6.18 24.52 -10.23
CA ILE A 20 7.17 23.81 -9.40
C ILE A 20 6.88 24.01 -7.92
N LEU A 21 6.64 25.25 -7.49
CA LEU A 21 6.31 25.53 -6.09
C LEU A 21 5.03 24.84 -5.64
N TYR A 22 3.99 24.86 -6.48
CA TYR A 22 2.75 24.12 -6.23
C TYR A 22 2.97 22.62 -6.17
N GLY A 23 3.76 22.06 -7.09
CA GLY A 23 4.11 20.65 -7.12
C GLY A 23 4.91 20.21 -5.88
N LEU A 24 5.86 21.03 -5.43
CA LEU A 24 6.60 20.77 -4.18
C LEU A 24 5.68 20.77 -2.97
N PHE A 25 4.77 21.75 -2.87
CA PHE A 25 3.78 21.81 -1.80
C PHE A 25 2.88 20.56 -1.79
N ALA A 26 2.33 20.19 -2.94
CA ALA A 26 1.48 19.01 -3.06
C ALA A 26 2.25 17.72 -2.71
N TRP A 27 3.50 17.59 -3.18
CA TRP A 27 4.37 16.45 -2.88
C TRP A 27 4.67 16.36 -1.38
N THR A 28 5.00 17.49 -0.74
CA THR A 28 5.28 17.53 0.70
C THR A 28 4.06 17.04 1.50
N ASN A 29 2.87 17.51 1.16
CA ASN A 29 1.63 17.10 1.84
C ASN A 29 1.30 15.60 1.71
N ILE A 30 1.78 14.95 0.66
CA ILE A 30 1.55 13.52 0.44
C ILE A 30 2.64 12.67 1.13
N MET A 31 3.89 13.11 1.06
CA MET A 31 5.04 12.29 1.45
C MET A 31 5.49 12.51 2.90
N PHE A 32 5.33 13.73 3.42
CA PHE A 32 5.68 14.05 4.81
C PHE A 32 4.40 14.10 5.64
N VAL A 33 4.17 13.01 6.33
CA VAL A 33 3.00 12.83 7.19
C VAL A 33 3.47 12.92 8.63
N ASP A 34 2.90 13.84 9.40
CA ASP A 34 3.14 13.91 10.82
C ASP A 34 2.52 12.69 11.50
N GLU A 35 3.29 12.05 12.37
CA GLU A 35 2.85 10.98 13.26
C GLU A 35 2.10 11.66 14.42
N ASP A 36 0.85 12.04 14.20
CA ASP A 36 -0.04 12.56 15.23
C ASP A 36 -0.73 11.43 16.00
N GLU A 37 -1.36 11.76 17.13
CA GLU A 37 -2.02 10.77 18.00
C GLU A 37 -3.15 10.00 17.30
N ASP A 38 -3.71 10.54 16.22
CA ASP A 38 -4.79 9.91 15.44
C ASP A 38 -4.27 9.06 14.28
N THR A 39 -2.98 9.12 13.95
CA THR A 39 -2.36 8.36 12.86
C THR A 39 -1.99 6.96 13.32
N ILE A 40 -2.49 5.93 12.64
CA ILE A 40 -2.13 4.54 12.92
C ILE A 40 -0.88 4.19 12.13
N VAL A 41 0.17 3.73 12.82
CA VAL A 41 1.43 3.34 12.20
C VAL A 41 1.44 1.83 11.96
N ILE A 42 1.66 1.43 10.71
CA ILE A 42 1.73 0.02 10.31
C ILE A 42 3.02 -0.20 9.52
N GLU A 43 3.82 -1.17 9.92
CA GLU A 43 4.95 -1.60 9.12
C GLU A 43 4.54 -2.72 8.17
N LEU A 44 4.82 -2.54 6.87
CA LEU A 44 4.71 -3.58 5.86
C LEU A 44 6.09 -4.17 5.57
N TYR A 45 6.23 -5.46 5.78
CA TYR A 45 7.46 -6.19 5.55
C TYR A 45 7.29 -7.17 4.38
N ALA A 46 7.99 -6.88 3.29
CA ALA A 46 7.92 -7.64 2.05
C ALA A 46 9.01 -8.72 2.01
N GLN A 47 8.65 -9.90 1.55
CA GLN A 47 9.60 -10.99 1.24
C GLN A 47 9.06 -11.83 0.06
N GLN A 48 9.92 -12.62 -0.55
CA GLN A 48 9.54 -13.60 -1.57
C GLN A 48 8.89 -14.82 -0.87
N PHE A 49 7.57 -15.11 -0.96
CA PHE A 49 6.55 -14.39 -1.75
C PHE A 49 5.35 -14.09 -0.87
N ASN A 50 5.54 -13.34 0.18
CA ASN A 50 4.45 -12.95 1.07
C ASN A 50 4.64 -11.55 1.67
N TRP A 51 3.59 -11.09 2.33
CA TRP A 51 3.57 -9.85 3.09
C TRP A 51 3.35 -10.14 4.57
N LYS A 52 4.00 -9.36 5.43
CA LYS A 52 3.69 -9.30 6.86
C LYS A 52 3.38 -7.88 7.23
N ALA A 53 2.34 -7.69 8.02
CA ALA A 53 2.00 -6.41 8.60
C ALA A 53 2.29 -6.44 10.09
N ARG A 54 3.00 -5.44 10.60
CA ARG A 54 3.22 -5.22 12.02
C ARG A 54 2.52 -3.95 12.43
N TYR A 55 1.61 -4.07 13.37
CA TYR A 55 0.89 -2.96 14.00
C TYR A 55 1.63 -2.51 15.24
N SER A 56 1.65 -1.20 15.47
CA SER A 56 2.35 -0.55 16.57
C SER A 56 1.65 -0.65 17.93
N GLY A 57 0.68 -1.55 18.06
CA GLY A 57 0.01 -1.78 19.34
C GLY A 57 -0.83 -0.60 19.84
N ASN A 58 -0.94 -0.48 21.16
CA ASN A 58 -1.74 0.56 21.82
C ASN A 58 -0.98 1.87 22.01
N ASP A 59 0.33 1.83 22.04
CA ASP A 59 1.18 3.01 22.22
C ASP A 59 1.45 3.75 20.91
N ASN A 60 1.03 3.15 19.78
CA ASN A 60 1.23 3.64 18.42
C ASN A 60 2.71 3.86 18.01
N VAL A 61 3.64 3.20 18.70
CA VAL A 61 5.08 3.27 18.46
C VAL A 61 5.61 1.91 18.07
N LEU A 62 6.10 1.77 16.84
CA LEU A 62 6.76 0.53 16.42
C LEU A 62 8.06 0.31 17.19
N GLY A 63 8.20 -0.82 17.84
CA GLY A 63 9.44 -1.24 18.48
C GLY A 63 10.57 -1.38 17.48
N LYS A 64 11.82 -1.31 17.95
CA LYS A 64 13.01 -1.49 17.12
C LYS A 64 13.00 -2.84 16.42
N ALA A 65 13.44 -2.86 15.18
CA ALA A 65 13.57 -4.10 14.42
C ALA A 65 14.87 -4.08 13.60
N ASN A 66 15.50 -5.25 13.50
CA ASN A 66 16.73 -5.42 12.75
C ASN A 66 16.73 -6.80 12.08
N VAL A 67 17.24 -6.87 10.86
CA VAL A 67 17.37 -8.14 10.11
C VAL A 67 18.14 -9.22 10.89
N ARG A 68 19.05 -8.82 11.78
CA ARG A 68 19.85 -9.74 12.62
C ARG A 68 19.03 -10.46 13.69
N PHE A 69 17.84 -9.97 14.00
CA PHE A 69 16.92 -10.58 14.97
C PHE A 69 15.88 -11.48 14.31
N ILE A 70 15.97 -11.66 12.99
CA ILE A 70 15.06 -12.57 12.27
C ILE A 70 15.47 -14.00 12.58
N GLU A 71 14.71 -14.65 13.46
CA GLU A 71 14.92 -16.05 13.85
C GLU A 71 13.59 -16.69 14.23
N GLY A 72 13.34 -17.90 13.73
CA GLY A 72 12.17 -18.69 14.07
C GLY A 72 10.84 -17.94 13.88
N ALA A 73 10.11 -17.74 14.96
CA ALA A 73 8.82 -17.02 14.95
C ALA A 73 8.97 -15.49 14.79
N ASN A 74 10.15 -14.93 15.08
CA ASN A 74 10.44 -13.51 14.94
C ASN A 74 10.76 -13.14 13.47
N ALA A 75 9.77 -13.28 12.63
CA ALA A 75 9.93 -13.19 11.19
C ALA A 75 10.13 -11.76 10.64
N VAL A 76 9.98 -10.74 11.47
CA VAL A 76 10.16 -9.32 11.12
C VAL A 76 11.42 -8.74 11.77
N GLY A 77 12.07 -9.53 12.67
CA GLY A 77 13.27 -9.14 13.37
C GLY A 77 13.05 -8.06 14.43
N VAL A 78 11.97 -8.16 15.17
CA VAL A 78 11.65 -7.25 16.28
C VAL A 78 12.66 -7.45 17.41
N ASP A 79 13.13 -6.38 18.02
CA ASP A 79 13.97 -6.42 19.22
C ASP A 79 13.04 -6.66 20.45
N LEU A 80 13.01 -7.89 20.92
CA LEU A 80 12.18 -8.27 22.07
C LEU A 80 12.61 -7.63 23.39
N ALA A 81 13.80 -7.01 23.44
CA ALA A 81 14.28 -6.25 24.60
C ALA A 81 13.79 -4.80 24.59
N ASP A 82 13.26 -4.32 23.48
CA ASP A 82 12.69 -2.98 23.37
C ASP A 82 11.29 -2.93 24.03
N PRO A 83 11.07 -2.05 25.00
CA PRO A 83 9.75 -1.92 25.66
C PRO A 83 8.61 -1.61 24.69
N TYR A 84 8.87 -0.84 23.63
CA TYR A 84 7.88 -0.48 22.60
C TYR A 84 7.50 -1.64 21.68
N ALA A 85 8.26 -2.73 21.70
CA ALA A 85 7.97 -3.91 20.89
C ALA A 85 7.01 -4.91 21.53
N GLN A 86 6.67 -4.71 22.79
CA GLN A 86 5.93 -5.72 23.58
C GLN A 86 4.47 -5.83 23.19
N ASP A 87 3.86 -4.78 22.67
CA ASP A 87 2.48 -4.76 22.20
C ASP A 87 2.35 -4.75 20.67
N ASP A 88 3.47 -4.81 19.95
CA ASP A 88 3.49 -4.97 18.50
C ASP A 88 2.85 -6.29 18.07
N ILE A 89 1.97 -6.23 17.08
CA ILE A 89 1.26 -7.40 16.56
C ILE A 89 1.65 -7.65 15.12
N VAL A 90 2.20 -8.84 14.84
CA VAL A 90 2.56 -9.26 13.48
C VAL A 90 1.51 -10.19 12.91
N VAL A 91 0.97 -9.84 11.75
CA VAL A 91 -0.08 -10.60 11.05
C VAL A 91 0.24 -10.73 9.56
N THR A 92 -0.44 -11.66 8.89
CA THR A 92 -0.36 -11.89 7.44
C THR A 92 -1.53 -11.27 6.67
N GLU A 93 -2.59 -10.91 7.38
CA GLU A 93 -3.75 -10.22 6.80
C GLU A 93 -3.76 -8.77 7.27
N LEU A 94 -3.94 -7.83 6.34
CA LEU A 94 -3.95 -6.42 6.63
C LEU A 94 -5.37 -5.93 6.90
N HIS A 95 -5.63 -5.44 8.11
CA HIS A 95 -6.89 -4.82 8.50
C HIS A 95 -6.67 -3.35 8.84
N ILE A 96 -7.33 -2.46 8.13
CA ILE A 96 -7.21 -1.01 8.33
C ILE A 96 -8.60 -0.39 8.58
N PRO A 97 -8.75 0.49 9.57
CA PRO A 97 -10.02 1.15 9.84
C PRO A 97 -10.32 2.25 8.82
N LYS A 98 -11.62 2.43 8.54
CA LYS A 98 -12.13 3.56 7.77
C LYS A 98 -12.02 4.86 8.57
N GLY A 99 -11.72 5.96 7.90
CA GLY A 99 -11.72 7.31 8.48
C GLY A 99 -10.60 7.57 9.48
N LYS A 100 -9.54 6.75 9.44
CA LYS A 100 -8.30 6.98 10.16
C LYS A 100 -7.14 7.08 9.19
N LYS A 101 -6.22 8.00 9.47
CA LYS A 101 -4.99 8.14 8.70
C LYS A 101 -4.05 6.99 9.02
N ILE A 102 -3.63 6.28 8.01
CA ILE A 102 -2.72 5.14 8.15
C ILE A 102 -1.38 5.52 7.55
N LEU A 103 -0.33 5.48 8.36
CA LEU A 103 1.04 5.63 7.92
C LEU A 103 1.68 4.26 7.75
N PHE A 104 1.98 3.90 6.52
CA PHE A 104 2.73 2.69 6.22
C PHE A 104 4.23 2.97 6.20
N LYS A 105 4.98 2.25 7.04
CA LYS A 105 6.44 2.16 6.99
C LYS A 105 6.78 0.83 6.30
N MET A 106 7.45 0.88 5.16
CA MET A 106 7.65 -0.29 4.30
C MET A 106 9.11 -0.68 4.26
N ARG A 107 9.36 -1.97 4.45
CA ARG A 107 10.70 -2.57 4.37
C ARG A 107 10.66 -3.83 3.52
N SER A 108 11.82 -4.25 3.06
CA SER A 108 12.01 -5.53 2.36
C SER A 108 13.08 -6.37 3.06
N GLN A 109 12.85 -7.67 3.11
CA GLN A 109 13.80 -8.64 3.66
C GLN A 109 14.88 -9.02 2.65
N ASP A 110 14.52 -9.12 1.38
CA ASP A 110 15.33 -9.76 0.35
C ASP A 110 15.58 -8.85 -0.86
N VAL A 111 14.65 -8.76 -1.78
CA VAL A 111 14.77 -8.00 -3.03
C VAL A 111 13.83 -6.79 -3.06
N LEU A 112 13.86 -6.03 -4.15
CA LEU A 112 12.95 -4.91 -4.37
C LEU A 112 11.53 -5.42 -4.60
N HIS A 113 10.61 -5.04 -3.72
CA HIS A 113 9.17 -5.23 -3.89
C HIS A 113 8.46 -3.89 -4.09
N SER A 114 7.17 -3.94 -4.37
CA SER A 114 6.35 -2.74 -4.41
C SER A 114 4.99 -3.04 -3.80
N ALA A 115 4.70 -2.37 -2.68
CA ALA A 115 3.37 -2.41 -2.10
C ALA A 115 2.41 -1.65 -3.02
N TYR A 116 1.57 -2.38 -3.74
CA TYR A 116 0.61 -1.85 -4.69
C TYR A 116 -0.81 -2.16 -4.24
N MET A 117 -1.52 -1.10 -3.91
CA MET A 117 -2.91 -1.14 -3.44
C MET A 117 -3.81 -0.43 -4.48
N PRO A 118 -4.24 -1.14 -5.55
CA PRO A 118 -4.89 -0.52 -6.70
C PRO A 118 -6.16 0.26 -6.36
N HIS A 119 -6.94 -0.23 -5.41
CA HIS A 119 -8.20 0.38 -5.03
C HIS A 119 -8.05 1.65 -4.18
N PHE A 120 -6.89 1.84 -3.54
CA PHE A 120 -6.50 3.07 -2.87
C PHE A 120 -5.67 4.00 -3.77
N ARG A 121 -5.34 3.58 -5.00
CA ARG A 121 -4.40 4.27 -5.91
C ARG A 121 -3.04 4.54 -5.27
N ALA A 122 -2.64 3.67 -4.35
CA ALA A 122 -1.42 3.78 -3.59
C ALA A 122 -0.38 2.79 -4.10
N GLN A 123 0.86 3.25 -4.23
CA GLN A 123 2.00 2.43 -4.58
C GLN A 123 3.26 3.02 -3.95
N MET A 124 4.05 2.15 -3.29
CA MET A 124 5.37 2.51 -2.78
C MET A 124 6.31 1.31 -2.87
N ASN A 125 7.56 1.57 -3.23
CA ASN A 125 8.58 0.52 -3.29
C ASN A 125 9.05 0.15 -1.87
N CYS A 126 9.16 -1.15 -1.61
CA CYS A 126 9.82 -1.70 -0.43
C CYS A 126 11.27 -2.03 -0.82
N VAL A 127 12.21 -1.27 -0.31
CA VAL A 127 13.63 -1.33 -0.71
C VAL A 127 14.44 -2.01 0.40
N PRO A 128 15.27 -3.03 0.10
CA PRO A 128 16.15 -3.62 1.09
C PRO A 128 17.09 -2.58 1.69
N GLY A 129 17.21 -2.57 3.02
CA GLY A 129 18.06 -1.64 3.76
C GLY A 129 17.54 -0.20 3.91
N MET A 130 16.33 0.09 3.41
CA MET A 130 15.71 1.41 3.51
C MET A 130 14.27 1.28 4.00
N VAL A 131 13.84 2.24 4.83
CA VAL A 131 12.42 2.40 5.17
C VAL A 131 11.83 3.44 4.22
N THR A 132 10.83 3.04 3.46
CA THR A 132 10.00 3.95 2.67
C THR A 132 8.67 4.14 3.37
N GLN A 133 8.00 5.26 3.14
CA GLN A 133 6.74 5.55 3.81
C GLN A 133 5.70 6.13 2.86
N PHE A 134 4.45 5.88 3.16
CA PHE A 134 3.31 6.42 2.46
C PHE A 134 2.10 6.42 3.38
N ALA A 135 1.28 7.45 3.32
CA ALA A 135 0.06 7.53 4.13
C ALA A 135 -1.18 7.79 3.29
N PHE A 136 -2.30 7.25 3.73
CA PHE A 136 -3.62 7.56 3.21
C PHE A 136 -4.71 7.29 4.26
N GLU A 137 -5.91 7.79 3.99
CA GLU A 137 -7.09 7.55 4.80
C GLU A 137 -8.12 6.76 3.98
N PRO A 138 -8.53 5.55 4.43
CA PRO A 138 -9.59 4.78 3.78
C PRO A 138 -10.95 5.45 3.97
N ILE A 139 -11.66 5.73 2.88
CA ILE A 139 -12.98 6.39 2.90
C ILE A 139 -14.16 5.42 2.86
N TYR A 140 -13.92 4.16 2.47
CA TYR A 140 -14.93 3.10 2.41
C TYR A 140 -14.44 1.85 3.11
N THR A 141 -15.34 1.19 3.84
CA THR A 141 -15.13 -0.20 4.28
C THR A 141 -15.25 -1.16 3.09
N THR A 142 -14.77 -2.39 3.25
CA THR A 142 -14.94 -3.44 2.23
C THR A 142 -16.42 -3.67 1.88
N ALA A 143 -17.29 -3.65 2.90
CA ALA A 143 -18.74 -3.83 2.70
C ALA A 143 -19.34 -2.67 1.89
N GLU A 144 -19.08 -1.42 2.28
CA GLU A 144 -19.55 -0.25 1.56
C GLU A 144 -19.02 -0.19 0.13
N TYR A 145 -17.76 -0.57 -0.09
CA TYR A 145 -17.15 -0.58 -1.43
C TYR A 145 -17.80 -1.62 -2.35
N ARG A 146 -18.22 -2.77 -1.79
CA ARG A 146 -18.98 -3.81 -2.53
C ARG A 146 -20.34 -3.33 -3.02
N GLU A 147 -20.96 -2.38 -2.31
CA GLU A 147 -22.29 -1.83 -2.64
C GLU A 147 -22.24 -0.70 -3.67
N LEU A 148 -21.05 -0.18 -4.01
CA LEU A 148 -20.93 0.85 -5.03
C LEU A 148 -21.43 0.35 -6.40
N PRO A 149 -22.26 1.12 -7.13
CA PRO A 149 -22.90 0.66 -8.37
C PRO A 149 -21.91 0.10 -9.39
N PHE A 150 -20.79 0.78 -9.59
CA PHE A 150 -19.76 0.31 -10.53
C PHE A 150 -19.09 -1.00 -10.08
N MET A 151 -19.00 -1.24 -8.76
CA MET A 151 -18.42 -2.48 -8.23
C MET A 151 -19.40 -3.64 -8.35
N VAL A 152 -20.67 -3.41 -8.07
CA VAL A 152 -21.73 -4.40 -8.29
C VAL A 152 -21.75 -4.86 -9.74
N GLU A 153 -21.73 -3.93 -10.69
CA GLU A 153 -21.68 -4.24 -12.12
C GLU A 153 -20.39 -5.01 -12.48
N LYS A 154 -19.24 -4.58 -11.98
CA LYS A 154 -17.95 -5.24 -12.22
C LYS A 154 -17.95 -6.69 -11.72
N VAL A 155 -18.44 -6.91 -10.49
CA VAL A 155 -18.54 -8.26 -9.90
C VAL A 155 -19.50 -9.14 -10.70
N ALA A 156 -20.65 -8.61 -11.12
CA ALA A 156 -21.62 -9.34 -11.96
C ALA A 156 -20.97 -9.76 -13.30
N ASN A 157 -20.27 -8.86 -13.98
CA ASN A 157 -19.58 -9.15 -15.23
C ASN A 157 -18.47 -10.22 -15.05
N ILE A 158 -17.67 -10.13 -13.99
CA ILE A 158 -16.64 -11.15 -13.68
C ILE A 158 -17.30 -12.50 -13.43
N ASN A 159 -18.39 -12.55 -12.66
CA ASN A 159 -19.08 -13.80 -12.34
C ASN A 159 -19.75 -14.42 -13.56
N ALA A 160 -20.28 -13.61 -14.48
CA ALA A 160 -20.78 -14.10 -15.76
C ALA A 160 -19.68 -14.77 -16.61
N LEU A 161 -18.47 -14.20 -16.63
CA LEU A 161 -17.32 -14.79 -17.31
C LEU A 161 -16.82 -16.07 -16.61
N ARG A 162 -16.77 -16.06 -15.27
CA ARG A 162 -16.40 -17.26 -14.49
C ARG A 162 -17.39 -18.41 -14.70
N SER A 163 -18.70 -18.12 -14.72
CA SER A 163 -19.73 -19.13 -14.99
C SER A 163 -19.55 -19.78 -16.35
N LYS A 164 -19.29 -18.98 -17.41
CA LYS A 164 -18.99 -19.53 -18.75
C LYS A 164 -17.75 -20.42 -18.73
N LYS A 165 -16.66 -19.95 -18.11
CA LYS A 165 -15.42 -20.72 -18.00
C LYS A 165 -15.59 -22.00 -17.16
N SER A 166 -16.42 -21.96 -16.13
CA SER A 166 -16.73 -23.14 -15.29
C SER A 166 -17.40 -24.26 -16.07
N ILE A 167 -18.27 -23.92 -17.03
CA ILE A 167 -18.90 -24.93 -17.92
C ILE A 167 -17.81 -25.67 -18.71
N ASP A 168 -16.84 -24.94 -19.28
CA ASP A 168 -15.76 -25.54 -20.06
C ASP A 168 -14.80 -26.37 -19.18
N LEU A 169 -14.54 -25.95 -17.94
CA LEU A 169 -13.70 -26.67 -16.97
C LEU A 169 -14.36 -27.98 -16.53
N VAL A 170 -15.65 -27.93 -16.18
CA VAL A 170 -16.42 -29.12 -15.78
C VAL A 170 -16.52 -30.12 -16.92
N ALA A 171 -16.66 -29.66 -18.16
CA ALA A 171 -16.65 -30.54 -19.35
C ALA A 171 -15.30 -31.25 -19.54
N LYS A 172 -14.20 -30.70 -18.99
CA LYS A 172 -12.85 -31.31 -18.99
C LYS A 172 -12.56 -32.14 -17.73
N GLY A 173 -13.51 -32.25 -16.79
CA GLY A 173 -13.34 -32.97 -15.53
C GLY A 173 -12.63 -32.16 -14.43
N GLU A 174 -12.50 -30.85 -14.59
CA GLU A 174 -11.95 -29.92 -13.61
C GLU A 174 -13.05 -29.33 -12.72
N THR A 175 -12.68 -28.72 -11.58
CA THR A 175 -13.63 -28.06 -10.67
C THR A 175 -14.11 -26.72 -11.23
N ALA A 176 -15.39 -26.39 -10.98
CA ALA A 176 -15.93 -25.08 -11.28
C ALA A 176 -15.22 -23.99 -10.48
N LEU A 177 -15.16 -22.80 -11.06
CA LEU A 177 -14.62 -21.62 -10.37
C LEU A 177 -15.62 -21.08 -9.35
N ASP A 178 -15.17 -20.79 -8.15
CA ASP A 178 -15.99 -20.12 -7.15
C ASP A 178 -16.40 -18.71 -7.60
N PRO A 179 -17.58 -18.22 -7.18
CA PRO A 179 -17.97 -16.84 -7.42
C PRO A 179 -16.95 -15.85 -6.88
N TYR A 180 -16.63 -14.85 -7.68
CA TYR A 180 -15.78 -13.76 -7.25
C TYR A 180 -16.53 -12.83 -6.30
N THR A 181 -15.92 -12.54 -5.16
CA THR A 181 -16.32 -11.47 -4.24
C THR A 181 -15.20 -10.46 -4.16
N PHE A 182 -15.53 -9.18 -4.15
CA PHE A 182 -14.54 -8.13 -4.05
C PHE A 182 -13.91 -8.11 -2.66
N ASP A 183 -12.60 -7.99 -2.62
CA ASP A 183 -11.80 -7.59 -1.47
C ASP A 183 -10.73 -6.60 -1.90
N TYR A 184 -10.26 -5.75 -0.96
CA TYR A 184 -9.10 -4.92 -1.20
C TYR A 184 -7.86 -5.79 -1.39
N LEU A 185 -6.95 -5.33 -2.25
CA LEU A 185 -5.77 -6.10 -2.61
C LEU A 185 -4.50 -5.34 -2.21
N LEU A 186 -3.56 -6.10 -1.64
CA LEU A 186 -2.15 -5.70 -1.52
C LEU A 186 -1.34 -6.64 -2.43
N LEU A 187 -0.77 -6.08 -3.48
CA LEU A 187 -0.07 -6.82 -4.52
C LEU A 187 1.40 -6.36 -4.61
N CYS A 188 2.22 -7.17 -5.21
CA CYS A 188 3.54 -6.74 -5.70
C CYS A 188 3.48 -6.58 -7.22
N ASN A 189 3.85 -5.38 -7.73
CA ASN A 189 3.91 -5.11 -9.17
C ASN A 189 5.36 -4.99 -9.69
N LYS A 190 6.32 -5.56 -8.97
CA LYS A 190 7.71 -5.72 -9.40
C LYS A 190 7.98 -7.16 -9.80
N ILE A 191 8.94 -7.32 -10.72
CA ILE A 191 9.53 -8.63 -11.01
C ILE A 191 10.56 -8.87 -9.90
N CYS A 192 10.13 -9.59 -8.85
CA CYS A 192 10.94 -9.87 -7.67
C CYS A 192 11.54 -11.28 -7.65
N GLY A 193 11.79 -11.83 -8.82
CA GLY A 193 12.41 -13.15 -9.01
C GLY A 193 11.43 -14.20 -9.53
N ALA A 194 11.96 -15.27 -10.09
CA ALA A 194 11.27 -16.47 -10.56
C ALA A 194 11.75 -17.67 -9.74
#